data_3181f6b0d76c0446479cd6261d712586
#
_entry.id   3181f6b0d76c0446479cd6261d712586
#
_cell.length_a   1.000
_cell.length_b   1.000
_cell.length_c   1.000
_cell.angle_alpha   90.00
_cell.angle_beta   90.00
_cell.angle_gamma   90.00
#
_symmetry.space_group_name_H-M   'P 1'
#
loop_
_entity.id
_entity.type
_entity.pdbx_description
1 polymer ?
#
loop_
_entity_poly.entity_id
_entity_poly.type
_entity_poly.pdbx_seq_one_letter_code
_entity_poly.pdbx_strand_id
1 'polypeptide(L)'
;MKISGVKMHDTFTGLCNQLISLIVRIQRAKKYGFDVLMIDDFMMGIEDGGTCPIDHILCLDSLNEAASPVILSGKNLDLRIDKVEYGCEDARKDITAHFIKNEDKLKPLRRFSIDKTINLNAMEGDPCPGIKKDIIITYCINNNYRLVKKYVEDCSCIETPIDINLDNMHYSFQFGWMNSDNPISDFESILGKIRFHPSFYRKRPVLMSGSESADSTCRTHVIHLRIEPDAISHWSAKNNISKEDFEKTLCSRYIDTLKTHVLNKNCRRPSDRILVLSYSESNPVLDFLKNEEYPYFSFYKDRYRGREWNAITDLVGASNLCNGIFIGNFDLDRVDGSTFSYILYTRLKKKKEVLSILINLDHVYQAPCVISS
;
A
#
# COMPACT_ATOMS: atom_id res chain seq x y z
N MET A 1 -20.85 7.36 -12.50
CA MET A 1 -19.47 7.08 -12.03
C MET A 1 -19.31 7.66 -10.63
N LYS A 2 -18.76 6.88 -9.68
CA LYS A 2 -18.51 7.32 -8.31
C LYS A 2 -17.01 7.53 -8.11
N ILE A 3 -16.61 8.74 -7.76
CA ILE A 3 -15.20 9.12 -7.51
C ILE A 3 -15.07 9.58 -6.07
N SER A 4 -13.96 9.23 -5.42
CA SER A 4 -13.62 9.73 -4.07
C SER A 4 -12.17 10.19 -4.02
N GLY A 5 -11.91 11.29 -3.31
CA GLY A 5 -10.58 11.73 -2.94
C GLY A 5 -10.14 11.08 -1.62
N VAL A 6 -8.90 10.59 -1.56
CA VAL A 6 -8.31 9.96 -0.39
C VAL A 6 -7.05 10.70 0.02
N LYS A 7 -7.06 11.29 1.21
CA LYS A 7 -5.87 11.83 1.84
C LYS A 7 -5.10 10.68 2.50
N MET A 8 -3.82 10.54 2.16
CA MET A 8 -3.02 9.39 2.58
C MET A 8 -2.49 9.48 3.99
N HIS A 9 -2.34 10.68 4.51
CA HIS A 9 -1.72 10.93 5.79
C HIS A 9 -2.54 11.94 6.60
N ASP A 10 -2.55 11.75 7.90
CA ASP A 10 -2.67 12.80 8.90
C ASP A 10 -1.26 13.22 9.34
N THR A 11 -1.12 14.35 10.00
CA THR A 11 0.16 14.81 10.53
C THR A 11 0.84 13.69 11.31
N PHE A 12 2.10 13.38 10.99
CA PHE A 12 2.96 12.41 11.69
C PHE A 12 2.75 10.91 11.39
N THR A 13 2.09 10.56 10.32
CA THR A 13 1.88 9.15 9.96
C THR A 13 3.01 8.60 9.09
N GLY A 14 3.77 7.62 9.59
CA GLY A 14 4.83 6.95 8.84
C GLY A 14 4.33 6.17 7.62
N LEU A 15 5.23 5.89 6.67
CA LEU A 15 4.94 5.23 5.39
C LEU A 15 4.07 3.97 5.54
N CYS A 16 4.40 3.09 6.48
CA CYS A 16 3.69 1.83 6.65
C CYS A 16 2.23 2.05 7.06
N ASN A 17 1.96 3.06 7.89
CA ASN A 17 0.61 3.46 8.25
C ASN A 17 -0.15 4.05 7.06
N GLN A 18 0.54 4.83 6.21
CA GLN A 18 -0.04 5.34 4.97
C GLN A 18 -0.42 4.20 4.01
N LEU A 19 0.44 3.20 3.86
CA LEU A 19 0.14 2.00 3.05
C LEU A 19 -1.06 1.22 3.60
N ILE A 20 -1.15 1.05 4.92
CA ILE A 20 -2.30 0.41 5.56
C ILE A 20 -3.58 1.22 5.29
N SER A 21 -3.53 2.53 5.47
CA SER A 21 -4.66 3.41 5.18
C SER A 21 -5.13 3.30 3.73
N LEU A 22 -4.19 3.25 2.78
CA LEU A 22 -4.51 3.05 1.36
C LEU A 22 -5.25 1.74 1.13
N ILE A 23 -4.74 0.63 1.67
CA ILE A 23 -5.36 -0.69 1.48
C ILE A 23 -6.78 -0.73 2.06
N VAL A 24 -6.96 -0.19 3.27
CA VAL A 24 -8.30 -0.09 3.90
C VAL A 24 -9.25 0.73 3.04
N ARG A 25 -8.76 1.80 2.40
CA ARG A 25 -9.58 2.62 1.49
C ARG A 25 -9.95 1.87 0.22
N ILE A 26 -9.03 1.09 -0.33
CA ILE A 26 -9.33 0.22 -1.47
C ILE A 26 -10.43 -0.78 -1.11
N GLN A 27 -10.34 -1.43 0.05
CA GLN A 27 -11.37 -2.36 0.52
C GLN A 27 -12.74 -1.68 0.65
N ARG A 28 -12.79 -0.50 1.27
CA ARG A 28 -14.02 0.28 1.40
C ARG A 28 -14.56 0.73 0.04
N ALA A 29 -13.68 1.17 -0.86
CA ALA A 29 -14.10 1.55 -2.20
C ALA A 29 -14.77 0.39 -2.94
N LYS A 30 -14.20 -0.80 -2.85
CA LYS A 30 -14.82 -2.03 -3.39
C LYS A 30 -16.19 -2.28 -2.75
N LYS A 31 -16.27 -2.25 -1.43
CA LYS A 31 -17.52 -2.49 -0.67
C LYS A 31 -18.64 -1.52 -1.05
N TYR A 32 -18.32 -0.25 -1.25
CA TYR A 32 -19.31 0.80 -1.54
C TYR A 32 -19.48 1.12 -3.02
N GLY A 33 -18.84 0.35 -3.89
CA GLY A 33 -18.96 0.46 -5.34
C GLY A 33 -18.46 1.79 -5.90
N PHE A 34 -17.32 2.26 -5.40
CA PHE A 34 -16.59 3.35 -6.05
C PHE A 34 -15.88 2.84 -7.29
N ASP A 35 -15.83 3.68 -8.31
CA ASP A 35 -15.16 3.37 -9.57
C ASP A 35 -13.72 3.86 -9.60
N VAL A 36 -13.48 5.03 -9.00
CA VAL A 36 -12.18 5.70 -8.99
C VAL A 36 -11.86 6.23 -7.60
N LEU A 37 -10.63 5.99 -7.15
CA LEU A 37 -10.03 6.65 -5.99
C LEU A 37 -8.91 7.59 -6.47
N MET A 38 -9.06 8.88 -6.23
CA MET A 38 -8.00 9.86 -6.39
C MET A 38 -7.19 9.92 -5.08
N ILE A 39 -5.89 9.63 -5.18
CA ILE A 39 -5.03 9.50 -4.02
C ILE A 39 -4.16 10.74 -3.90
N ASP A 40 -4.16 11.35 -2.74
CA ASP A 40 -3.25 12.42 -2.37
C ASP A 40 -1.79 11.94 -2.28
N ASP A 41 -0.84 12.87 -2.29
CA ASP A 41 0.57 12.54 -2.20
C ASP A 41 0.91 11.88 -0.86
N PHE A 42 1.91 11.00 -0.87
CA PHE A 42 2.49 10.47 0.35
C PHE A 42 3.30 11.54 1.09
N MET A 43 3.22 11.55 2.40
CA MET A 43 4.15 12.30 3.24
C MET A 43 5.44 11.49 3.37
N MET A 44 6.58 12.10 3.00
CA MET A 44 7.88 11.41 2.95
C MET A 44 8.85 11.79 4.06
N GLY A 45 8.50 12.74 4.88
CA GLY A 45 9.27 13.12 6.08
C GLY A 45 8.61 14.25 6.83
N ILE A 46 8.76 14.23 8.16
CA ILE A 46 8.25 15.30 9.03
C ILE A 46 9.20 16.49 8.97
N GLU A 47 10.50 16.20 8.88
CA GLU A 47 11.55 17.20 8.90
C GLU A 47 11.63 17.98 7.59
N ASP A 48 11.31 17.33 6.46
CA ASP A 48 11.45 17.90 5.13
C ASP A 48 10.14 18.48 4.59
N GLY A 49 9.00 18.22 5.26
CA GLY A 49 7.66 18.63 4.81
C GLY A 49 7.31 18.09 3.41
N GLY A 50 8.12 17.18 2.90
CA GLY A 50 8.07 16.70 1.54
C GLY A 50 6.91 15.76 1.30
N THR A 51 6.16 16.04 0.24
CA THR A 51 5.17 15.11 -0.30
C THR A 51 5.70 14.48 -1.58
N CYS A 52 5.22 13.28 -1.91
CA CYS A 52 5.62 12.57 -3.09
C CYS A 52 4.41 11.93 -3.77
N PRO A 53 4.23 12.13 -5.07
CA PRO A 53 3.17 11.49 -5.83
C PRO A 53 3.20 9.96 -5.70
N ILE A 54 2.02 9.34 -5.71
CA ILE A 54 1.87 7.90 -5.52
C ILE A 54 2.67 7.07 -6.54
N ASP A 55 2.72 7.51 -7.78
CA ASP A 55 3.41 6.83 -8.89
C ASP A 55 4.94 6.87 -8.78
N HIS A 56 5.48 7.76 -7.95
CA HIS A 56 6.90 7.77 -7.59
C HIS A 56 7.23 6.75 -6.48
N ILE A 57 6.24 6.32 -5.71
CA ILE A 57 6.40 5.40 -4.58
C ILE A 57 5.96 3.98 -4.96
N LEU A 58 4.82 3.86 -5.62
CA LEU A 58 4.20 2.59 -5.96
C LEU A 58 4.08 2.41 -7.48
N CYS A 59 4.14 1.17 -7.93
CA CYS A 59 3.80 0.80 -9.29
C CYS A 59 2.28 0.82 -9.44
N LEU A 60 1.73 1.84 -10.12
CA LEU A 60 0.28 2.04 -10.27
C LEU A 60 -0.42 0.85 -10.95
N ASP A 61 0.22 0.21 -11.93
CA ASP A 61 -0.36 -0.95 -12.61
C ASP A 61 -0.59 -2.10 -11.63
N SER A 62 0.41 -2.42 -10.80
CA SER A 62 0.26 -3.47 -9.78
C SER A 62 -0.78 -3.11 -8.72
N LEU A 63 -0.88 -1.83 -8.39
CA LEU A 63 -1.85 -1.32 -7.44
C LEU A 63 -3.27 -1.37 -8.02
N ASN A 64 -3.46 -1.00 -9.28
CA ASN A 64 -4.75 -1.10 -9.98
C ASN A 64 -5.18 -2.56 -10.16
N GLU A 65 -4.26 -3.47 -10.46
CA GLU A 65 -4.54 -4.91 -10.46
C GLU A 65 -5.03 -5.39 -9.09
N ALA A 66 -4.38 -4.96 -8.01
CA ALA A 66 -4.77 -5.31 -6.64
C ALA A 66 -6.11 -4.69 -6.24
N ALA A 67 -6.40 -3.48 -6.71
CA ALA A 67 -7.59 -2.71 -6.37
C ALA A 67 -8.82 -3.06 -7.20
N SER A 68 -8.66 -3.76 -8.35
CA SER A 68 -9.76 -4.08 -9.26
C SER A 68 -11.05 -4.52 -8.54
N PRO A 69 -12.24 -4.00 -8.93
CA PRO A 69 -12.52 -3.17 -10.10
C PRO A 69 -12.32 -1.65 -9.89
N VAL A 70 -11.81 -1.20 -8.76
CA VAL A 70 -11.57 0.22 -8.47
C VAL A 70 -10.31 0.68 -9.18
N ILE A 71 -10.37 1.80 -9.87
CA ILE A 71 -9.23 2.43 -10.54
C ILE A 71 -8.61 3.45 -9.59
N LEU A 72 -7.30 3.35 -9.38
CA LEU A 72 -6.53 4.27 -8.56
C LEU A 72 -5.76 5.25 -9.42
N SER A 73 -5.81 6.51 -9.02
CA SER A 73 -5.09 7.60 -9.68
C SER A 73 -4.49 8.54 -8.64
N GLY A 74 -3.40 9.22 -9.00
CA GLY A 74 -2.93 10.38 -8.25
C GLY A 74 -3.87 11.59 -8.38
N LYS A 75 -3.50 12.70 -7.77
CA LYS A 75 -4.27 13.97 -7.82
C LYS A 75 -4.57 14.45 -9.24
N ASN A 76 -3.68 14.15 -10.18
CA ASN A 76 -3.79 14.56 -11.57
C ASN A 76 -4.49 13.48 -12.39
N LEU A 77 -5.74 13.19 -12.04
CA LEU A 77 -6.57 12.27 -12.80
C LEU A 77 -6.77 12.82 -14.23
N ASP A 78 -6.28 12.08 -15.23
CA ASP A 78 -6.63 12.29 -16.63
C ASP A 78 -7.91 11.49 -16.94
N LEU A 79 -9.03 12.15 -16.81
CA LEU A 79 -10.35 11.60 -17.12
C LEU A 79 -10.84 12.20 -18.44
N ARG A 80 -11.22 11.34 -19.38
CA ARG A 80 -11.82 11.74 -20.67
C ARG A 80 -13.07 10.93 -20.93
N ILE A 81 -13.92 11.43 -21.79
CA ILE A 81 -15.05 10.68 -22.31
C ILE A 81 -14.72 10.31 -23.75
N ASP A 82 -14.61 9.02 -24.01
CA ASP A 82 -14.39 8.49 -25.34
C ASP A 82 -15.69 8.53 -26.15
N LYS A 83 -16.83 8.13 -25.53
CA LYS A 83 -18.09 7.95 -26.21
C LYS A 83 -19.29 8.10 -25.26
N VAL A 84 -20.35 8.67 -25.78
CA VAL A 84 -21.69 8.70 -25.16
C VAL A 84 -22.68 8.11 -26.17
N GLU A 85 -23.34 7.03 -25.81
CA GLU A 85 -24.33 6.34 -26.65
C GLU A 85 -25.68 6.34 -25.97
N TYR A 86 -26.74 6.56 -26.76
CA TYR A 86 -28.12 6.51 -26.29
C TYR A 86 -28.93 5.54 -27.14
N GLY A 87 -29.74 4.73 -26.51
CA GLY A 87 -30.63 3.78 -27.18
C GLY A 87 -30.86 2.47 -26.43
N CYS A 88 -31.29 1.47 -27.15
CA CYS A 88 -31.43 0.08 -26.68
C CYS A 88 -30.34 -0.80 -27.27
N GLU A 89 -30.31 -2.08 -26.89
CA GLU A 89 -29.24 -3.03 -27.27
C GLU A 89 -29.06 -3.11 -28.80
N ASP A 90 -30.14 -3.09 -29.56
CA ASP A 90 -30.14 -3.28 -31.01
C ASP A 90 -30.03 -1.96 -31.82
N ALA A 91 -30.25 -0.81 -31.16
CA ALA A 91 -30.27 0.49 -31.84
C ALA A 91 -29.69 1.57 -30.93
N ARG A 92 -28.39 1.83 -31.06
CA ARG A 92 -27.67 2.88 -30.34
C ARG A 92 -27.20 3.97 -31.28
N LYS A 93 -27.36 5.20 -30.84
CA LYS A 93 -26.82 6.38 -31.49
C LYS A 93 -25.66 6.97 -30.70
N ASP A 94 -24.64 7.38 -31.39
CA ASP A 94 -23.55 8.15 -30.78
C ASP A 94 -23.98 9.60 -30.64
N ILE A 95 -24.13 10.04 -29.42
CA ILE A 95 -24.55 11.40 -29.05
C ILE A 95 -23.43 12.20 -28.39
N THR A 96 -22.18 11.73 -28.51
CA THR A 96 -20.99 12.34 -27.86
C THR A 96 -20.85 13.83 -28.19
N ALA A 97 -21.11 14.21 -29.46
CA ALA A 97 -20.97 15.60 -29.93
C ALA A 97 -21.91 16.60 -29.24
N HIS A 98 -23.01 16.13 -28.65
CA HIS A 98 -23.94 17.01 -27.91
C HIS A 98 -23.36 17.42 -26.54
N PHE A 99 -22.43 16.65 -25.99
CA PHE A 99 -21.88 16.86 -24.65
C PHE A 99 -20.42 17.29 -24.68
N ILE A 100 -19.66 16.88 -25.69
CA ILE A 100 -18.21 17.14 -25.77
C ILE A 100 -17.88 17.60 -27.19
N LYS A 101 -17.31 18.80 -27.29
CA LYS A 101 -16.79 19.32 -28.55
C LYS A 101 -15.58 18.49 -29.00
N ASN A 102 -15.42 18.32 -30.31
CA ASN A 102 -14.31 17.52 -30.85
C ASN A 102 -12.92 18.02 -30.41
N GLU A 103 -12.75 19.31 -30.26
CA GLU A 103 -11.52 19.96 -29.76
C GLU A 103 -11.21 19.64 -28.28
N ASP A 104 -12.22 19.26 -27.50
CA ASP A 104 -12.10 18.96 -26.06
C ASP A 104 -11.97 17.45 -25.77
N LYS A 105 -12.20 16.58 -26.77
CA LYS A 105 -12.12 15.12 -26.56
C LYS A 105 -10.76 14.64 -26.04
N LEU A 106 -9.70 15.34 -26.39
CA LEU A 106 -8.34 14.98 -25.95
C LEU A 106 -7.89 15.70 -24.67
N LYS A 107 -8.70 16.60 -24.15
CA LYS A 107 -8.37 17.34 -22.92
C LYS A 107 -8.89 16.61 -21.69
N PRO A 108 -8.15 16.64 -20.57
CA PRO A 108 -8.65 16.11 -19.31
C PRO A 108 -9.94 16.81 -18.89
N LEU A 109 -10.95 16.02 -18.62
CA LEU A 109 -12.25 16.47 -18.16
C LEU A 109 -12.16 16.90 -16.70
N ARG A 110 -12.57 18.13 -16.39
CA ARG A 110 -12.68 18.63 -15.02
C ARG A 110 -14.12 18.61 -14.51
N ARG A 111 -15.05 18.88 -15.41
CA ARG A 111 -16.50 18.88 -15.11
C ARG A 111 -17.25 18.21 -16.23
N PHE A 112 -18.24 17.44 -15.86
CA PHE A 112 -19.17 16.85 -16.81
C PHE A 112 -20.50 16.60 -16.11
N SER A 113 -21.57 17.05 -16.72
CA SER A 113 -22.89 16.79 -16.19
C SER A 113 -23.90 16.48 -17.31
N ILE A 114 -24.81 15.56 -17.02
CA ILE A 114 -26.05 15.36 -17.77
C ILE A 114 -27.17 15.51 -16.76
N ASP A 115 -27.96 16.58 -16.93
CA ASP A 115 -29.08 16.85 -16.05
C ASP A 115 -30.26 15.91 -16.40
N LYS A 116 -31.03 15.52 -15.40
CA LYS A 116 -32.24 14.71 -15.57
C LYS A 116 -33.35 15.38 -16.37
N THR A 117 -33.26 16.69 -16.60
CA THR A 117 -34.23 17.45 -17.41
C THR A 117 -33.95 17.41 -18.90
N ILE A 118 -32.76 16.88 -19.29
CA ILE A 118 -32.38 16.78 -20.70
C ILE A 118 -33.20 15.71 -21.40
N ASN A 119 -33.99 16.11 -22.38
CA ASN A 119 -34.75 15.18 -23.22
C ASN A 119 -33.84 14.61 -24.32
N LEU A 120 -33.43 13.36 -24.14
CA LEU A 120 -32.50 12.69 -25.04
C LEU A 120 -33.13 12.36 -26.41
N ASN A 121 -34.46 12.09 -26.46
CA ASN A 121 -35.12 11.85 -27.70
C ASN A 121 -35.24 13.13 -28.57
N ALA A 122 -35.25 14.31 -27.94
CA ALA A 122 -35.26 15.58 -28.67
C ALA A 122 -33.91 15.89 -29.35
N MET A 123 -32.79 15.29 -28.91
CA MET A 123 -31.47 15.52 -29.48
C MET A 123 -31.28 14.82 -30.83
N GLU A 124 -31.62 13.54 -30.90
CA GLU A 124 -31.30 12.67 -32.06
C GLU A 124 -32.51 11.85 -32.53
N GLY A 125 -33.69 12.16 -32.02
CA GLY A 125 -34.89 11.35 -32.21
C GLY A 125 -34.87 10.07 -31.36
N ASP A 126 -36.02 9.40 -31.34
CA ASP A 126 -36.17 8.15 -30.59
C ASP A 126 -35.53 6.97 -31.36
N PRO A 127 -34.42 6.40 -30.91
CA PRO A 127 -33.78 5.27 -31.60
C PRO A 127 -34.55 3.96 -31.45
N CYS A 128 -35.44 3.84 -30.42
CA CYS A 128 -36.15 2.62 -30.09
C CYS A 128 -37.56 2.96 -29.57
N PRO A 129 -38.50 3.32 -30.43
CA PRO A 129 -39.84 3.71 -30.00
C PRO A 129 -40.54 2.64 -29.17
N GLY A 130 -41.08 3.03 -28.02
CA GLY A 130 -41.78 2.13 -27.11
C GLY A 130 -40.88 1.23 -26.25
N ILE A 131 -39.56 1.30 -26.38
CA ILE A 131 -38.61 0.52 -25.59
C ILE A 131 -37.87 1.46 -24.64
N LYS A 132 -37.69 1.02 -23.39
CA LYS A 132 -36.86 1.71 -22.39
C LYS A 132 -35.43 1.71 -22.85
N LYS A 133 -34.79 2.86 -22.80
CA LYS A 133 -33.42 3.08 -23.28
C LYS A 133 -32.46 3.31 -22.15
N ASP A 134 -31.21 3.38 -22.49
CA ASP A 134 -30.15 3.76 -21.58
C ASP A 134 -29.07 4.64 -22.25
N ILE A 135 -28.35 5.38 -21.44
CA ILE A 135 -27.09 6.02 -21.84
C ILE A 135 -25.96 5.14 -21.43
N ILE A 136 -25.06 4.85 -22.37
CA ILE A 136 -23.75 4.24 -22.08
C ILE A 136 -22.69 5.31 -22.27
N ILE A 137 -21.88 5.52 -21.23
CA ILE A 137 -20.73 6.40 -21.28
C ILE A 137 -19.46 5.58 -21.13
N THR A 138 -18.58 5.70 -22.11
CA THR A 138 -17.24 5.12 -22.05
C THR A 138 -16.26 6.19 -21.62
N TYR A 139 -15.66 5.99 -20.45
CA TYR A 139 -14.61 6.84 -19.89
C TYR A 139 -13.24 6.25 -20.18
N CYS A 140 -12.27 7.10 -20.53
CA CYS A 140 -10.86 6.80 -20.55
C CYS A 140 -10.20 7.45 -19.34
N ILE A 141 -9.47 6.65 -18.55
CA ILE A 141 -8.84 7.07 -17.30
C ILE A 141 -7.34 6.83 -17.43
N ASN A 142 -6.54 7.89 -17.27
CA ASN A 142 -5.08 7.88 -17.36
C ASN A 142 -4.55 7.20 -18.64
N ASN A 143 -5.27 7.32 -19.75
CA ASN A 143 -5.01 6.71 -21.07
C ASN A 143 -4.96 5.16 -21.09
N ASN A 144 -5.01 4.49 -19.95
CA ASN A 144 -4.79 3.04 -19.85
C ASN A 144 -6.05 2.27 -19.46
N TYR A 145 -7.00 2.91 -18.79
CA TYR A 145 -8.18 2.23 -18.25
C TYR A 145 -9.45 2.73 -18.95
N ARG A 146 -10.27 1.79 -19.39
CA ARG A 146 -11.60 2.08 -19.90
C ARG A 146 -12.65 1.65 -18.89
N LEU A 147 -13.56 2.56 -18.57
CA LEU A 147 -14.69 2.31 -17.69
C LEU A 147 -15.97 2.59 -18.46
N VAL A 148 -16.85 1.59 -18.56
CA VAL A 148 -18.14 1.71 -19.21
C VAL A 148 -19.22 1.80 -18.13
N LYS A 149 -20.05 2.85 -18.18
CA LYS A 149 -21.16 3.06 -17.24
C LYS A 149 -22.47 3.15 -18.00
N LYS A 150 -23.45 2.44 -17.49
CA LYS A 150 -24.82 2.43 -17.99
C LYS A 150 -25.73 3.22 -17.04
N TYR A 151 -26.49 4.15 -17.59
CA TYR A 151 -27.47 4.96 -16.89
C TYR A 151 -28.82 4.76 -17.53
N VAL A 152 -29.84 4.41 -16.75
CA VAL A 152 -31.16 4.04 -17.23
C VAL A 152 -31.97 5.29 -17.49
N GLU A 153 -32.75 5.25 -18.58
CA GLU A 153 -33.74 6.28 -18.95
C GLU A 153 -34.99 6.20 -18.06
N ASP A 154 -35.52 7.39 -17.75
CA ASP A 154 -36.85 7.56 -17.21
C ASP A 154 -37.58 8.66 -18.03
N CYS A 155 -38.61 8.27 -18.76
CA CYS A 155 -39.41 9.19 -19.59
C CYS A 155 -38.59 10.08 -20.54
N SER A 156 -37.66 9.52 -21.30
CA SER A 156 -36.75 10.21 -22.24
C SER A 156 -35.65 11.05 -21.59
N CYS A 157 -35.56 11.01 -20.27
CA CYS A 157 -34.50 11.63 -19.48
C CYS A 157 -33.70 10.55 -18.72
N ILE A 158 -32.59 10.89 -18.09
CA ILE A 158 -31.89 9.94 -17.23
C ILE A 158 -32.53 9.90 -15.84
N GLU A 159 -32.68 8.70 -15.28
CA GLU A 159 -33.25 8.49 -13.94
C GLU A 159 -32.42 9.18 -12.86
N THR A 160 -31.10 9.08 -12.97
CA THR A 160 -30.15 9.68 -12.03
C THR A 160 -29.24 10.65 -12.76
N PRO A 161 -29.17 11.93 -12.35
CA PRO A 161 -28.27 12.89 -12.98
C PRO A 161 -26.81 12.43 -12.89
N ILE A 162 -26.06 12.72 -13.93
CA ILE A 162 -24.62 12.48 -13.97
C ILE A 162 -23.95 13.80 -13.63
N ASP A 163 -23.18 13.82 -12.55
CA ASP A 163 -22.39 14.98 -12.15
C ASP A 163 -20.98 14.55 -11.75
N ILE A 164 -20.00 15.08 -12.45
CA ILE A 164 -18.58 14.86 -12.20
C ILE A 164 -17.93 16.23 -12.09
N ASN A 165 -17.43 16.55 -10.91
CA ASN A 165 -16.71 17.78 -10.64
C ASN A 165 -15.40 17.48 -9.92
N LEU A 166 -14.30 17.45 -10.67
CA LEU A 166 -12.97 17.17 -10.14
C LEU A 166 -12.31 18.39 -9.48
N ASP A 167 -12.78 19.61 -9.78
CA ASP A 167 -12.22 20.82 -9.18
C ASP A 167 -12.56 20.94 -7.69
N ASN A 168 -13.70 20.36 -7.28
CA ASN A 168 -14.20 20.40 -5.91
C ASN A 168 -14.03 19.06 -5.19
N MET A 169 -13.10 18.20 -5.62
CA MET A 169 -12.87 16.92 -4.99
C MET A 169 -12.37 17.09 -3.56
N HIS A 170 -13.10 16.57 -2.61
CA HIS A 170 -12.71 16.60 -1.20
C HIS A 170 -11.88 15.37 -0.87
N TYR A 171 -10.65 15.60 -0.38
CA TYR A 171 -9.79 14.53 0.12
C TYR A 171 -10.01 14.35 1.61
N SER A 172 -10.52 13.20 2.00
CA SER A 172 -10.73 12.83 3.41
C SER A 172 -9.68 11.84 3.88
N PHE A 173 -9.09 12.13 5.04
CA PHE A 173 -8.30 11.17 5.79
C PHE A 173 -9.21 10.38 6.73
N GLN A 174 -9.05 9.09 6.75
CA GLN A 174 -9.56 8.22 7.81
C GLN A 174 -8.51 7.16 8.03
N PHE A 175 -7.85 7.21 9.17
CA PHE A 175 -7.05 6.09 9.63
C PHE A 175 -8.01 4.92 9.84
N GLY A 176 -7.78 3.85 9.13
CA GLY A 176 -8.57 2.63 9.26
C GLY A 176 -7.62 1.50 9.59
N TRP A 177 -7.73 0.97 10.78
CA TRP A 177 -7.11 -0.29 11.12
C TRP A 177 -7.97 -1.45 10.62
N MET A 178 -7.39 -2.63 10.54
CA MET A 178 -8.11 -3.86 10.23
C MET A 178 -9.17 -4.11 11.31
N ASN A 179 -10.41 -4.27 10.89
CA ASN A 179 -11.55 -4.58 11.75
C ASN A 179 -12.50 -5.54 11.02
N SER A 180 -13.64 -5.85 11.62
CA SER A 180 -14.65 -6.72 11.00
C SER A 180 -15.14 -6.24 9.63
N ASP A 181 -15.10 -4.94 9.37
CA ASP A 181 -15.47 -4.36 8.07
C ASP A 181 -14.39 -4.46 7.01
N ASN A 182 -13.15 -4.73 7.40
CA ASN A 182 -11.98 -4.83 6.54
C ASN A 182 -11.22 -6.12 6.87
N PRO A 183 -11.60 -7.27 6.30
CA PRO A 183 -11.00 -8.56 6.62
C PRO A 183 -9.49 -8.60 6.35
N ILE A 184 -8.76 -9.23 7.26
CA ILE A 184 -7.29 -9.38 7.16
C ILE A 184 -6.90 -10.11 5.87
N SER A 185 -7.66 -11.11 5.45
CA SER A 185 -7.38 -11.88 4.22
C SER A 185 -7.35 -11.01 2.97
N ASP A 186 -8.31 -10.11 2.82
CA ASP A 186 -8.35 -9.16 1.70
C ASP A 186 -7.22 -8.15 1.78
N PHE A 187 -6.92 -7.66 3.00
CA PHE A 187 -5.80 -6.77 3.24
C PHE A 187 -4.49 -7.39 2.78
N GLU A 188 -4.19 -8.61 3.21
CA GLU A 188 -2.98 -9.34 2.84
C GLU A 188 -2.92 -9.68 1.36
N SER A 189 -4.07 -9.97 0.75
CA SER A 189 -4.18 -10.20 -0.69
C SER A 189 -3.78 -8.95 -1.49
N ILE A 190 -4.31 -7.78 -1.11
CA ILE A 190 -3.98 -6.50 -1.75
C ILE A 190 -2.51 -6.16 -1.51
N LEU A 191 -2.04 -6.21 -0.26
CA LEU A 191 -0.66 -5.91 0.09
C LEU A 191 0.35 -6.78 -0.66
N GLY A 192 0.03 -8.05 -0.84
CA GLY A 192 0.89 -9.00 -1.55
C GLY A 192 1.05 -8.72 -3.04
N LYS A 193 0.15 -7.98 -3.65
CA LYS A 193 0.19 -7.58 -5.07
C LYS A 193 0.86 -6.22 -5.27
N ILE A 194 0.85 -5.35 -4.26
CA ILE A 194 1.44 -4.01 -4.35
C ILE A 194 2.95 -4.12 -4.58
N ARG A 195 3.46 -3.45 -5.61
CA ARG A 195 4.89 -3.30 -5.89
C ARG A 195 5.30 -1.85 -5.72
N PHE A 196 6.49 -1.64 -5.19
CA PHE A 196 7.10 -0.32 -5.17
C PHE A 196 7.58 0.08 -6.56
N HIS A 197 7.80 1.37 -6.77
CA HIS A 197 8.32 1.87 -8.03
C HIS A 197 9.69 1.20 -8.36
N PRO A 198 9.97 0.86 -9.62
CA PRO A 198 11.19 0.13 -10.01
C PRO A 198 12.51 0.79 -9.56
N SER A 199 12.54 2.10 -9.34
CA SER A 199 13.72 2.81 -8.85
C SER A 199 14.23 2.32 -7.50
N PHE A 200 13.36 1.76 -6.64
CA PHE A 200 13.75 1.21 -5.34
C PHE A 200 14.47 -0.14 -5.46
N TYR A 201 14.19 -0.90 -6.51
CA TYR A 201 14.81 -2.21 -6.75
C TYR A 201 16.20 -2.09 -7.39
N ARG A 202 16.49 -0.97 -8.07
CA ARG A 202 17.78 -0.75 -8.76
C ARG A 202 18.88 -0.28 -7.82
N LYS A 203 18.56 0.22 -6.65
CA LYS A 203 19.55 0.64 -5.65
C LYS A 203 20.07 -0.59 -4.94
N ARG A 204 21.31 -1.00 -5.29
CA ARG A 204 22.03 -1.98 -4.47
C ARG A 204 22.21 -1.38 -3.08
N PRO A 205 21.83 -2.10 -2.01
CA PRO A 205 22.12 -1.63 -0.67
C PRO A 205 23.63 -1.51 -0.52
N VAL A 206 24.08 -0.33 -0.11
CA VAL A 206 25.48 -0.14 0.26
C VAL A 206 25.65 -0.82 1.61
N LEU A 207 26.40 -1.89 1.66
CA LEU A 207 26.69 -2.64 2.88
C LEU A 207 27.64 -1.82 3.75
N MET A 208 27.29 -1.60 5.01
CA MET A 208 28.13 -0.87 5.97
C MET A 208 29.13 -1.77 6.72
N SER A 209 29.59 -2.86 6.16
CA SER A 209 30.84 -3.52 6.63
C SER A 209 31.23 -4.71 5.77
N GLY A 210 32.55 -4.80 5.55
CA GLY A 210 33.26 -5.71 4.70
C GLY A 210 32.86 -7.16 4.71
N SER A 211 32.30 -7.58 3.62
CA SER A 211 32.66 -8.77 2.85
C SER A 211 31.81 -8.78 1.58
N GLU A 212 32.42 -8.41 0.49
CA GLU A 212 31.87 -8.54 -0.86
C GLU A 212 31.96 -10.00 -1.33
N SER A 213 31.13 -10.87 -0.85
CA SER A 213 30.85 -12.09 -1.60
C SER A 213 29.35 -12.35 -1.55
N ALA A 214 28.68 -12.01 -2.64
CA ALA A 214 27.32 -12.47 -2.89
C ALA A 214 27.37 -13.96 -3.29
N ASP A 215 27.81 -14.81 -2.39
CA ASP A 215 27.68 -16.24 -2.55
C ASP A 215 26.20 -16.59 -2.44
N SER A 216 25.63 -17.16 -3.50
CA SER A 216 24.23 -17.54 -3.58
C SER A 216 23.82 -18.60 -2.54
N THR A 217 24.78 -19.20 -1.86
CA THR A 217 24.57 -20.19 -0.79
C THR A 217 24.40 -19.58 0.60
N CYS A 218 24.67 -18.28 0.74
CA CYS A 218 24.61 -17.57 2.01
C CYS A 218 23.16 -17.25 2.41
N ARG A 219 22.75 -17.64 3.62
CA ARG A 219 21.45 -17.23 4.16
C ARG A 219 21.54 -15.83 4.76
N THR A 220 20.60 -14.99 4.40
CA THR A 220 20.41 -13.68 5.03
C THR A 220 19.19 -13.74 5.93
N HIS A 221 19.43 -13.63 7.23
CA HIS A 221 18.38 -13.41 8.23
C HIS A 221 18.08 -11.92 8.29
N VAL A 222 16.86 -11.54 8.64
CA VAL A 222 16.45 -10.15 8.76
C VAL A 222 15.87 -9.91 10.14
N ILE A 223 16.32 -8.86 10.81
CA ILE A 223 15.76 -8.41 12.09
C ILE A 223 15.31 -6.97 11.95
N HIS A 224 14.05 -6.70 12.30
CA HIS A 224 13.56 -5.34 12.44
C HIS A 224 13.47 -4.98 13.94
N LEU A 225 14.36 -4.12 14.38
CA LEU A 225 14.43 -3.64 15.76
C LEU A 225 13.62 -2.33 15.90
N ARG A 226 12.43 -2.42 16.46
CA ARG A 226 11.61 -1.25 16.76
C ARG A 226 11.71 -0.91 18.25
N ILE A 227 12.90 -0.45 18.64
CA ILE A 227 13.29 -0.10 20.02
C ILE A 227 13.74 1.36 20.14
N GLU A 228 13.30 2.22 19.23
CA GLU A 228 13.57 3.65 19.27
C GLU A 228 12.76 4.33 20.40
N PRO A 229 13.22 5.47 20.92
CA PRO A 229 12.61 6.14 22.08
C PRO A 229 11.12 6.48 21.89
N ASP A 230 10.69 6.84 20.67
CA ASP A 230 9.29 7.12 20.35
C ASP A 230 8.42 5.86 20.48
N ALA A 231 8.89 4.73 19.98
CA ALA A 231 8.21 3.45 20.06
C ALA A 231 8.14 2.93 21.51
N ILE A 232 9.27 2.98 22.22
CA ILE A 232 9.33 2.58 23.63
C ILE A 232 8.36 3.44 24.45
N SER A 233 8.37 4.76 24.26
CA SER A 233 7.48 5.68 24.97
C SER A 233 6.00 5.39 24.71
N HIS A 234 5.64 5.11 23.44
CA HIS A 234 4.26 4.83 23.04
C HIS A 234 3.76 3.52 23.65
N TRP A 235 4.53 2.44 23.48
CA TRP A 235 4.06 1.11 23.91
C TRP A 235 4.22 0.84 25.38
N SER A 236 5.22 1.42 26.07
CA SER A 236 5.31 1.33 27.52
C SER A 236 4.09 1.97 28.19
N ALA A 237 3.70 3.17 27.72
CA ALA A 237 2.49 3.83 28.20
C ALA A 237 1.22 3.00 27.93
N LYS A 238 1.09 2.42 26.73
CA LYS A 238 -0.06 1.58 26.35
C LYS A 238 -0.16 0.30 27.18
N ASN A 239 0.96 -0.28 27.57
CA ASN A 239 1.01 -1.49 28.40
C ASN A 239 1.11 -1.20 29.92
N ASN A 240 1.10 0.08 30.30
CA ASN A 240 1.16 0.54 31.69
C ASN A 240 2.38 -0.02 32.45
N ILE A 241 3.54 0.01 31.80
CA ILE A 241 4.84 -0.39 32.39
C ILE A 241 5.87 0.70 32.20
N SER A 242 6.99 0.66 32.95
CA SER A 242 8.07 1.65 32.78
C SER A 242 8.73 1.52 31.43
N LYS A 243 9.34 2.59 30.91
CA LYS A 243 10.09 2.57 29.65
C LYS A 243 11.28 1.61 29.74
N GLU A 244 11.95 1.63 30.84
CA GLU A 244 13.11 0.79 31.14
C GLU A 244 12.73 -0.70 31.14
N ASP A 245 11.64 -1.06 31.82
CA ASP A 245 11.19 -2.46 31.85
C ASP A 245 10.69 -2.91 30.48
N PHE A 246 9.98 -2.03 29.75
CA PHE A 246 9.53 -2.32 28.38
C PHE A 246 10.74 -2.61 27.48
N GLU A 247 11.70 -1.70 27.43
CA GLU A 247 12.91 -1.84 26.60
C GLU A 247 13.70 -3.09 26.97
N LYS A 248 13.96 -3.31 28.25
CA LYS A 248 14.68 -4.48 28.76
C LYS A 248 13.97 -5.78 28.35
N THR A 249 12.67 -5.86 28.54
CA THR A 249 11.88 -7.05 28.21
C THR A 249 11.89 -7.31 26.71
N LEU A 250 11.68 -6.29 25.90
CA LEU A 250 11.67 -6.41 24.44
C LEU A 250 13.05 -6.80 23.90
N CYS A 251 14.11 -6.17 24.38
CA CYS A 251 15.48 -6.52 23.98
C CYS A 251 15.85 -7.96 24.38
N SER A 252 15.45 -8.41 25.59
CA SER A 252 15.64 -9.80 26.00
C SER A 252 14.94 -10.78 25.06
N ARG A 253 13.69 -10.48 24.67
CA ARG A 253 12.94 -11.31 23.71
C ARG A 253 13.65 -11.41 22.36
N TYR A 254 14.18 -10.31 21.83
CA TYR A 254 14.97 -10.33 20.60
C TYR A 254 16.22 -11.22 20.77
N ILE A 255 16.97 -11.05 21.84
CA ILE A 255 18.19 -11.80 22.12
C ILE A 255 17.90 -13.31 22.26
N ASP A 256 16.88 -13.67 23.02
CA ASP A 256 16.50 -15.08 23.23
C ASP A 256 16.01 -15.73 21.91
N THR A 257 15.25 -14.99 21.11
CA THR A 257 14.82 -15.44 19.79
C THR A 257 16.02 -15.64 18.84
N LEU A 258 16.99 -14.72 18.87
CA LEU A 258 18.24 -14.84 18.12
C LEU A 258 19.02 -16.09 18.55
N LYS A 259 19.24 -16.28 19.85
CA LYS A 259 19.94 -17.46 20.39
C LYS A 259 19.29 -18.76 19.95
N THR A 260 17.97 -18.80 20.03
CA THR A 260 17.20 -20.03 19.75
C THR A 260 17.21 -20.39 18.27
N HIS A 261 17.01 -19.40 17.38
CA HIS A 261 16.71 -19.66 15.99
C HIS A 261 17.84 -19.33 15.01
N VAL A 262 18.66 -18.33 15.31
CA VAL A 262 19.70 -17.84 14.40
C VAL A 262 21.09 -18.29 14.82
N LEU A 263 21.42 -18.17 16.11
CA LEU A 263 22.75 -18.44 16.64
C LEU A 263 22.93 -19.88 17.09
N ASN A 264 21.88 -20.69 17.06
CA ASN A 264 21.95 -22.08 17.45
C ASN A 264 23.00 -22.82 16.59
N LYS A 265 24.01 -23.35 17.23
CA LYS A 265 25.17 -24.03 16.61
C LYS A 265 24.75 -25.16 15.64
N ASN A 266 23.64 -25.80 15.90
CA ASN A 266 23.10 -26.88 15.05
C ASN A 266 22.47 -26.38 13.75
N CYS A 267 22.13 -25.09 13.66
CA CYS A 267 21.44 -24.49 12.52
C CYS A 267 22.27 -23.45 11.77
N ARG A 268 23.32 -22.92 12.42
CA ARG A 268 24.19 -21.84 11.90
C ARG A 268 25.12 -22.39 10.81
N ARG A 269 25.18 -21.69 9.68
CA ARG A 269 26.21 -21.87 8.65
C ARG A 269 27.25 -20.75 8.77
N PRO A 270 28.53 -21.02 8.48
CA PRO A 270 29.57 -19.99 8.57
C PRO A 270 29.34 -18.76 7.71
N SER A 271 28.61 -18.95 6.59
CA SER A 271 28.25 -17.89 5.64
C SER A 271 26.97 -17.13 6.00
N ASP A 272 26.23 -17.55 7.05
CA ASP A 272 24.98 -16.89 7.42
C ASP A 272 25.27 -15.48 7.97
N ARG A 273 24.44 -14.53 7.62
CA ARG A 273 24.57 -13.12 8.04
C ARG A 273 23.20 -12.54 8.43
N ILE A 274 23.21 -11.47 9.21
CA ILE A 274 22.03 -10.78 9.68
C ILE A 274 21.94 -9.38 9.06
N LEU A 275 20.85 -9.09 8.37
CA LEU A 275 20.47 -7.73 8.02
C LEU A 275 19.66 -7.14 9.18
N VAL A 276 20.19 -6.08 9.78
CA VAL A 276 19.53 -5.37 10.87
C VAL A 276 18.84 -4.11 10.32
N LEU A 277 17.54 -4.02 10.53
CA LEU A 277 16.74 -2.85 10.22
C LEU A 277 16.44 -2.13 11.53
N SER A 278 17.17 -1.06 11.78
CA SER A 278 17.02 -0.21 12.96
C SER A 278 17.32 1.22 12.61
N TYR A 279 16.67 2.15 13.30
CA TYR A 279 17.04 3.56 13.21
C TYR A 279 18.10 3.94 14.27
N SER A 280 18.26 3.12 15.33
CA SER A 280 19.26 3.31 16.35
C SER A 280 20.59 2.68 15.94
N GLU A 281 21.68 3.42 16.08
CA GLU A 281 23.06 2.93 15.82
C GLU A 281 23.64 2.13 16.99
N SER A 282 23.05 2.21 18.17
CA SER A 282 23.45 1.49 19.37
C SER A 282 22.25 1.07 20.20
N ASN A 283 22.19 -0.18 20.58
CA ASN A 283 21.17 -0.76 21.46
C ASN A 283 21.63 -2.12 21.99
N PRO A 284 21.03 -2.67 23.06
CA PRO A 284 21.46 -3.93 23.68
C PRO A 284 21.49 -5.13 22.73
N VAL A 285 20.65 -5.16 21.70
CA VAL A 285 20.62 -6.27 20.72
C VAL A 285 21.81 -6.19 19.78
N LEU A 286 22.20 -4.98 19.33
CA LEU A 286 23.39 -4.77 18.51
C LEU A 286 24.67 -5.08 19.29
N ASP A 287 24.72 -4.68 20.55
CA ASP A 287 25.87 -4.96 21.41
C ASP A 287 26.03 -6.47 21.69
N PHE A 288 24.86 -7.17 21.85
CA PHE A 288 24.89 -8.62 21.94
C PHE A 288 25.45 -9.26 20.64
N LEU A 289 25.01 -8.83 19.46
CA LEU A 289 25.52 -9.37 18.18
C LEU A 289 27.00 -9.11 17.98
N LYS A 290 27.52 -7.95 18.42
CA LYS A 290 28.96 -7.63 18.41
C LYS A 290 29.74 -8.57 19.33
N ASN A 291 29.24 -8.80 20.56
CA ASN A 291 29.88 -9.67 21.54
C ASN A 291 29.91 -11.14 21.11
N GLU A 292 28.92 -11.59 20.36
CA GLU A 292 28.87 -12.94 19.77
C GLU A 292 29.68 -13.05 18.46
N GLU A 293 30.34 -11.98 18.04
CA GLU A 293 31.10 -11.90 16.78
C GLU A 293 30.30 -12.37 15.56
N TYR A 294 28.98 -12.15 15.58
CA TYR A 294 28.10 -12.56 14.48
C TYR A 294 28.08 -11.50 13.39
N PRO A 295 28.34 -11.86 12.11
CA PRO A 295 28.38 -10.89 11.05
C PRO A 295 26.98 -10.30 10.81
N TYR A 296 26.82 -9.02 11.03
CA TYR A 296 25.61 -8.29 10.73
C TYR A 296 25.93 -7.04 9.91
N PHE A 297 24.93 -6.57 9.18
CA PHE A 297 25.02 -5.37 8.36
C PHE A 297 23.68 -4.63 8.37
N SER A 298 23.71 -3.37 7.97
CA SER A 298 22.51 -2.55 7.77
C SER A 298 22.58 -1.84 6.43
N PHE A 299 21.45 -1.38 5.94
CA PHE A 299 21.45 -0.51 4.79
C PHE A 299 21.98 0.86 5.16
N TYR A 300 22.66 1.49 4.19
CA TYR A 300 23.06 2.88 4.33
C TYR A 300 21.82 3.76 4.45
N LYS A 301 21.78 4.58 5.48
CA LYS A 301 20.74 5.59 5.68
C LYS A 301 21.15 6.89 4.98
N ASP A 302 20.41 7.23 3.95
CA ASP A 302 20.61 8.50 3.26
C ASP A 302 20.10 9.64 4.16
N ARG A 303 21.03 10.40 4.74
CA ARG A 303 20.72 11.51 5.65
C ARG A 303 20.03 12.67 4.94
N TYR A 304 20.17 12.76 3.61
CA TYR A 304 19.54 13.80 2.77
C TYR A 304 18.15 13.37 2.29
N ARG A 305 17.74 12.13 2.55
CA ARG A 305 16.43 11.63 2.24
C ARG A 305 15.68 11.37 3.53
N GLY A 306 14.46 11.83 3.59
CA GLY A 306 13.61 11.66 4.77
C GLY A 306 13.48 10.20 5.22
N ARG A 307 13.07 10.02 6.45
CA ARG A 307 12.90 8.72 7.11
C ARG A 307 12.12 7.72 6.26
N GLU A 308 11.08 8.18 5.57
CA GLU A 308 10.19 7.31 4.81
C GLU A 308 10.84 6.73 3.54
N TRP A 309 11.74 7.47 2.90
CA TRP A 309 12.54 6.96 1.79
C TRP A 309 13.47 5.83 2.22
N ASN A 310 14.09 5.98 3.38
CA ASN A 310 14.93 4.93 3.97
C ASN A 310 14.07 3.71 4.33
N ALA A 311 12.87 3.92 4.88
CA ALA A 311 11.94 2.84 5.21
C ALA A 311 11.50 2.03 3.97
N ILE A 312 11.25 2.68 2.81
CA ILE A 312 10.97 1.96 1.56
C ILE A 312 12.18 1.13 1.13
N THR A 313 13.36 1.71 1.18
CA THR A 313 14.61 1.01 0.81
C THR A 313 14.83 -0.21 1.70
N ASP A 314 14.64 -0.06 3.00
CA ASP A 314 14.71 -1.15 3.98
C ASP A 314 13.68 -2.24 3.69
N LEU A 315 12.43 -1.86 3.45
CA LEU A 315 11.34 -2.79 3.20
C LEU A 315 11.55 -3.60 1.90
N VAL A 316 11.94 -2.92 0.82
CA VAL A 316 12.20 -3.56 -0.47
C VAL A 316 13.45 -4.43 -0.38
N GLY A 317 14.54 -3.91 0.18
CA GLY A 317 15.79 -4.63 0.33
C GLY A 317 15.64 -5.87 1.20
N ALA A 318 15.02 -5.75 2.36
CA ALA A 318 14.75 -6.87 3.26
C ALA A 318 13.83 -7.91 2.63
N SER A 319 12.77 -7.46 1.92
CA SER A 319 11.89 -8.36 1.20
C SER A 319 12.62 -9.19 0.14
N ASN A 320 13.64 -8.63 -0.50
CA ASN A 320 14.39 -9.33 -1.54
C ASN A 320 15.50 -10.23 -0.96
N LEU A 321 16.24 -9.73 0.03
CA LEU A 321 17.41 -10.41 0.56
C LEU A 321 17.08 -11.52 1.57
N CYS A 322 15.96 -11.44 2.27
CA CYS A 322 15.60 -12.43 3.28
C CYS A 322 15.32 -13.79 2.60
N ASN A 323 16.16 -14.77 2.92
CA ASN A 323 16.03 -16.17 2.53
C ASN A 323 16.33 -17.13 3.72
N GLY A 324 16.27 -16.61 4.94
CA GLY A 324 16.48 -17.34 6.19
C GLY A 324 15.37 -17.07 7.19
N ILE A 325 15.69 -16.39 8.28
CA ILE A 325 14.75 -16.08 9.36
C ILE A 325 14.45 -14.59 9.37
N PHE A 326 13.18 -14.23 9.48
CA PHE A 326 12.74 -12.89 9.78
C PHE A 326 12.28 -12.79 11.23
N ILE A 327 12.78 -11.79 11.96
CA ILE A 327 12.32 -11.47 13.33
C ILE A 327 11.81 -10.02 13.32
N GLY A 328 10.57 -9.85 13.73
CA GLY A 328 9.92 -8.54 13.82
C GLY A 328 9.12 -8.37 15.11
N ASN A 329 8.67 -7.14 15.37
CA ASN A 329 7.86 -6.80 16.55
C ASN A 329 6.43 -6.51 16.12
N PHE A 330 5.51 -7.45 16.37
CA PHE A 330 4.08 -7.27 16.13
C PHE A 330 3.25 -8.33 16.86
N ASP A 331 2.10 -7.95 17.37
CA ASP A 331 1.10 -8.83 17.95
C ASP A 331 -0.02 -9.09 16.95
N LEU A 332 -0.15 -10.31 16.47
CA LEU A 332 -1.18 -10.69 15.49
C LEU A 332 -2.58 -10.75 16.10
N ASP A 333 -2.69 -11.10 17.38
CA ASP A 333 -3.98 -11.26 18.04
C ASP A 333 -4.59 -9.91 18.40
N ARG A 334 -3.76 -8.99 18.90
CA ARG A 334 -4.18 -7.63 19.25
C ARG A 334 -4.09 -6.66 18.09
N VAL A 335 -3.50 -7.10 16.98
CA VAL A 335 -3.19 -6.28 15.78
C VAL A 335 -2.45 -5.00 16.20
N ASP A 336 -1.37 -5.17 16.96
CA ASP A 336 -0.61 -4.09 17.57
C ASP A 336 0.90 -4.28 17.43
N GLY A 337 1.65 -3.19 17.45
CA GLY A 337 3.10 -3.20 17.33
C GLY A 337 3.61 -2.45 16.09
N SER A 338 4.75 -2.86 15.58
CA SER A 338 5.37 -2.20 14.44
C SER A 338 4.66 -2.54 13.11
N THR A 339 4.02 -1.54 12.52
CA THR A 339 3.40 -1.67 11.19
C THR A 339 4.40 -2.04 10.10
N PHE A 340 5.66 -1.61 10.23
CA PHE A 340 6.73 -2.03 9.34
C PHE A 340 7.01 -3.54 9.46
N SER A 341 7.13 -4.07 10.69
CA SER A 341 7.27 -5.51 10.92
C SER A 341 6.11 -6.30 10.34
N TYR A 342 4.89 -5.81 10.48
CA TYR A 342 3.70 -6.46 9.95
C TYR A 342 3.69 -6.52 8.42
N ILE A 343 4.00 -5.41 7.76
CA ILE A 343 4.07 -5.37 6.28
C ILE A 343 5.18 -6.29 5.77
N LEU A 344 6.35 -6.27 6.40
CA LEU A 344 7.45 -7.13 6.01
C LEU A 344 7.12 -8.61 6.25
N TYR A 345 6.53 -8.94 7.40
CA TYR A 345 6.02 -10.28 7.70
C TYR A 345 5.05 -10.77 6.62
N THR A 346 4.06 -9.97 6.25
CA THR A 346 3.05 -10.35 5.26
C THR A 346 3.66 -10.62 3.88
N ARG A 347 4.74 -9.92 3.54
CA ARG A 347 5.50 -10.17 2.30
C ARG A 347 6.33 -11.44 2.38
N LEU A 348 6.98 -11.67 3.51
CA LEU A 348 7.93 -12.77 3.71
C LEU A 348 7.26 -14.11 3.98
N LYS A 349 6.11 -14.14 4.66
CA LYS A 349 5.41 -15.40 4.99
C LYS A 349 4.99 -16.22 3.76
N LYS A 350 4.98 -15.61 2.57
CA LYS A 350 4.71 -16.30 1.30
C LYS A 350 5.95 -16.97 0.70
N LYS A 351 7.14 -16.69 1.23
CA LYS A 351 8.38 -17.30 0.80
C LYS A 351 8.59 -18.61 1.56
N LYS A 352 8.64 -19.73 0.84
CA LYS A 352 8.78 -21.05 1.45
C LYS A 352 10.06 -21.22 2.27
N GLU A 353 11.13 -20.53 1.86
CA GLU A 353 12.43 -20.58 2.49
C GLU A 353 12.58 -19.69 3.73
N VAL A 354 11.56 -18.87 4.06
CA VAL A 354 11.65 -17.92 5.17
C VAL A 354 10.79 -18.36 6.34
N LEU A 355 11.42 -18.53 7.50
CA LEU A 355 10.74 -18.65 8.78
C LEU A 355 10.49 -17.25 9.33
N SER A 356 9.25 -16.87 9.50
CA SER A 356 8.89 -15.57 10.06
C SER A 356 8.49 -15.69 11.51
N ILE A 357 9.15 -14.93 12.39
CA ILE A 357 8.92 -14.90 13.83
C ILE A 357 8.52 -13.48 14.22
N LEU A 358 7.37 -13.36 14.85
CA LEU A 358 6.92 -12.10 15.42
C LEU A 358 6.97 -12.19 16.95
N ILE A 359 7.57 -11.20 17.56
CA ILE A 359 7.70 -11.09 19.01
C ILE A 359 6.88 -9.91 19.51
N ASN A 360 6.33 -10.04 20.70
CA ASN A 360 5.80 -8.96 21.50
C ASN A 360 6.24 -9.15 22.96
N LEU A 361 5.64 -8.44 23.91
CA LEU A 361 5.97 -8.57 25.33
C LEU A 361 5.58 -9.93 25.92
N ASP A 362 4.51 -10.53 25.46
CA ASP A 362 3.89 -11.71 26.05
C ASP A 362 4.23 -13.00 25.27
N HIS A 363 4.32 -12.91 23.93
CA HIS A 363 4.36 -14.08 23.04
C HIS A 363 5.43 -14.00 21.97
N VAL A 364 5.79 -15.18 21.45
CA VAL A 364 6.60 -15.36 20.24
C VAL A 364 5.77 -16.17 19.26
N TYR A 365 5.36 -15.54 18.16
CA TYR A 365 4.61 -16.20 17.09
C TYR A 365 5.57 -16.72 16.03
N GLN A 366 5.42 -17.98 15.69
CA GLN A 366 6.11 -18.58 14.55
C GLN A 366 5.10 -18.88 13.45
N ALA A 367 5.23 -18.25 12.30
CA ALA A 367 4.48 -18.70 11.14
C ALA A 367 5.08 -20.03 10.69
N PRO A 368 4.25 -21.07 10.49
CA PRO A 368 4.76 -22.36 10.03
C PRO A 368 5.48 -22.17 8.69
N CYS A 369 6.70 -22.67 8.62
CA CYS A 369 7.37 -22.91 7.35
C CYS A 369 6.48 -23.91 6.60
N VAL A 370 5.91 -23.53 5.46
CA VAL A 370 5.19 -24.47 4.61
C VAL A 370 6.26 -25.34 3.94
N ILE A 371 6.73 -26.32 4.67
CA ILE A 371 7.55 -27.40 4.10
C ILE A 371 6.59 -28.19 3.21
N SER A 372 6.62 -27.93 1.91
CA SER A 372 5.98 -28.83 0.95
C SER A 372 6.73 -30.16 1.03
N SER A 373 6.10 -31.16 1.65
CA SER A 373 6.46 -32.58 1.51
C SER A 373 6.48 -33.00 0.05
#